data_812289ca222bbeb1e2d40d61a7d2729c
#
_entry.id   812289ca222bbeb1e2d40d61a7d2729c
#
_cell.length_a   1.000
_cell.length_b   1.000
_cell.length_c   1.000
_cell.angle_alpha   90.00
_cell.angle_beta   90.00
_cell.angle_gamma   90.00
#
_symmetry.space_group_name_H-M   'P 1'
#
loop_
_entity.id
_entity.type
_entity.pdbx_description
1 polymer ?
#
loop_
_entity_poly.entity_id
_entity_poly.type
_entity_poly.pdbx_seq_one_letter_code
_entity_poly.pdbx_strand_id
1 'polypeptide(L)'
;MIDETRWVKTHCARMDHGGCALNIGVRANKIETVKGDPAGYLNKGYICSKGMASSDRLTHPLRLKHPMKRKGSRGEGKWQEISWNEAIALVSEKLQMVKDQIGARGVAFCQGMPKGLEHFVLIRLANIFGSPNVVAVQDVCHAPREISGLHTCGFYPIADFHHKNELVLLWGSNPTSTNEEGQICSLLLDQIKQGTELIVVDPRRTELAAQAKYWLQIRPGTDSA
;
A
#
# COMPACT_ATOMS: atom_id res chain seq x y z
N MET A 1 22.98 -26.39 22.16
CA MET A 1 23.27 -25.79 20.84
C MET A 1 22.75 -24.35 20.88
N ILE A 2 23.63 -23.37 20.67
CA ILE A 2 23.25 -21.98 20.56
C ILE A 2 22.44 -21.91 19.28
N ASP A 3 21.19 -21.58 19.39
CA ASP A 3 20.27 -21.48 18.24
C ASP A 3 20.68 -20.23 17.45
N GLU A 4 21.49 -20.42 16.40
CA GLU A 4 22.00 -19.32 15.59
C GLU A 4 20.87 -18.64 14.82
N THR A 5 20.92 -17.32 14.71
CA THR A 5 19.98 -16.56 13.93
C THR A 5 20.18 -16.87 12.44
N ARG A 6 19.19 -17.49 11.81
CA ARG A 6 19.15 -17.72 10.36
C ARG A 6 18.61 -16.47 9.65
N TRP A 7 19.35 -15.96 8.68
CA TRP A 7 18.92 -14.85 7.87
C TRP A 7 18.17 -15.29 6.62
N VAL A 8 17.04 -14.72 6.37
CA VAL A 8 16.18 -15.02 5.20
C VAL A 8 15.93 -13.74 4.42
N LYS A 9 16.25 -13.77 3.13
CA LYS A 9 15.93 -12.68 2.20
C LYS A 9 14.48 -12.77 1.76
N THR A 10 13.81 -11.65 1.78
CA THR A 10 12.41 -11.51 1.34
C THR A 10 12.09 -10.08 0.94
N HIS A 11 10.83 -9.77 0.73
CA HIS A 11 10.36 -8.43 0.40
C HIS A 11 9.28 -7.98 1.37
N CYS A 12 9.15 -6.67 1.52
CA CYS A 12 8.11 -6.07 2.35
C CYS A 12 6.73 -6.42 1.79
N ALA A 13 5.85 -6.98 2.64
CA ALA A 13 4.49 -7.33 2.24
C ALA A 13 3.61 -6.10 1.94
N ARG A 14 4.06 -4.92 2.32
CA ARG A 14 3.39 -3.65 2.00
C ARG A 14 3.82 -3.07 0.66
N MET A 15 4.02 -3.84 -0.33
CA MET A 15 4.51 -3.47 -1.65
C MET A 15 3.64 -2.42 -2.37
N ASP A 16 3.37 -1.29 -1.68
CA ASP A 16 2.51 -0.25 -2.20
C ASP A 16 3.12 0.39 -3.46
N HIS A 17 4.43 0.67 -3.41
CA HIS A 17 5.14 1.38 -4.47
C HIS A 17 6.54 0.83 -4.77
N GLY A 18 6.99 -0.18 -4.07
CA GLY A 18 8.28 -0.80 -4.38
C GLY A 18 8.58 -1.90 -3.39
N GLY A 19 8.78 -3.09 -3.84
CA GLY A 19 9.09 -4.25 -3.01
C GLY A 19 10.42 -4.08 -2.28
N CYS A 20 10.45 -3.29 -1.19
CA CYS A 20 11.67 -3.14 -0.39
C CYS A 20 12.21 -4.50 0.01
N ALA A 21 13.44 -4.78 -0.41
CA ALA A 21 14.14 -6.01 -0.06
C ALA A 21 14.48 -6.02 1.44
N LEU A 22 14.22 -7.13 2.09
CA LEU A 22 14.39 -7.30 3.53
C LEU A 22 15.30 -8.47 3.85
N ASN A 23 16.06 -8.34 4.91
CA ASN A 23 16.74 -9.41 5.61
C ASN A 23 16.02 -9.67 6.94
N ILE A 24 15.48 -10.87 7.09
CA ILE A 24 14.74 -11.31 8.27
C ILE A 24 15.61 -12.24 9.09
N GLY A 25 15.90 -11.88 10.34
CA GLY A 25 16.56 -12.73 11.31
C GLY A 25 15.53 -13.63 12.00
N VAL A 26 15.70 -14.95 11.84
CA VAL A 26 14.81 -15.96 12.43
C VAL A 26 15.61 -16.83 13.40
N ARG A 27 15.13 -16.96 14.65
CA ARG A 27 15.68 -17.87 15.65
C ARG A 27 14.54 -18.61 16.35
N ALA A 28 14.71 -19.88 16.62
CA ALA A 28 13.68 -20.74 17.23
C ALA A 28 12.30 -20.60 16.52
N ASN A 29 12.33 -20.53 15.19
CA ASN A 29 11.14 -20.34 14.35
C ASN A 29 10.33 -19.04 14.62
N LYS A 30 10.97 -18.04 15.24
CA LYS A 30 10.38 -16.71 15.48
C LYS A 30 11.19 -15.64 14.76
N ILE A 31 10.50 -14.63 14.26
CA ILE A 31 11.15 -13.44 13.69
C ILE A 31 11.63 -12.58 14.86
N GLU A 32 12.95 -12.34 14.91
CA GLU A 32 13.56 -11.48 15.91
C GLU A 32 13.92 -10.09 15.36
N THR A 33 14.26 -10.05 14.08
CA THR A 33 14.78 -8.82 13.48
C THR A 33 14.30 -8.68 12.06
N VAL A 34 13.89 -7.47 11.70
CA VAL A 34 13.56 -7.07 10.33
C VAL A 34 14.46 -5.90 9.94
N LYS A 35 15.25 -6.06 8.89
CA LYS A 35 16.16 -5.02 8.36
C LYS A 35 15.98 -4.89 6.87
N GLY A 36 16.25 -3.69 6.32
CA GLY A 36 16.41 -3.52 4.89
C GLY A 36 17.63 -4.30 4.38
N ASP A 37 17.52 -4.89 3.20
CA ASP A 37 18.66 -5.53 2.54
C ASP A 37 19.54 -4.45 1.88
N PRO A 38 20.83 -4.27 2.28
CA PRO A 38 21.72 -3.33 1.63
C PRO A 38 21.95 -3.60 0.15
N ALA A 39 21.80 -4.87 -0.28
CA ALA A 39 21.87 -5.27 -1.67
C ALA A 39 20.56 -5.05 -2.44
N GLY A 40 19.50 -4.59 -1.78
CA GLY A 40 18.22 -4.30 -2.41
C GLY A 40 18.32 -3.15 -3.40
N TYR A 41 17.94 -3.39 -4.65
CA TYR A 41 18.07 -2.41 -5.74
C TYR A 41 17.34 -1.10 -5.45
N LEU A 42 16.07 -1.19 -4.98
CA LEU A 42 15.20 -0.03 -4.76
C LEU A 42 15.47 0.68 -3.43
N ASN A 43 15.76 -0.06 -2.37
CA ASN A 43 15.80 0.51 -1.02
C ASN A 43 17.19 0.55 -0.39
N LYS A 44 18.19 -0.11 -0.98
CA LYS A 44 19.62 -0.07 -0.57
C LYS A 44 19.82 -0.10 0.96
N GLY A 45 19.08 -0.96 1.63
CA GLY A 45 19.10 -1.09 3.09
C GLY A 45 18.11 -0.19 3.85
N TYR A 46 17.49 0.80 3.21
CA TYR A 46 16.45 1.60 3.85
C TYR A 46 15.20 0.76 4.14
N ILE A 47 14.56 1.03 5.28
CA ILE A 47 13.28 0.44 5.66
C ILE A 47 12.47 1.46 6.48
N CYS A 48 11.22 1.67 6.10
CA CYS A 48 10.32 2.57 6.83
C CYS A 48 9.71 1.87 8.06
N SER A 49 9.10 2.66 8.96
CA SER A 49 8.45 2.16 10.17
C SER A 49 7.42 1.06 9.90
N LYS A 50 6.69 1.14 8.79
CA LYS A 50 5.70 0.11 8.36
C LYS A 50 6.37 -1.23 8.05
N GLY A 51 7.53 -1.20 7.39
CA GLY A 51 8.33 -2.39 7.11
C GLY A 51 8.93 -2.98 8.38
N MET A 52 9.45 -2.15 9.29
CA MET A 52 9.97 -2.59 10.58
C MET A 52 8.90 -3.29 11.43
N ALA A 53 7.68 -2.76 11.46
CA ALA A 53 6.55 -3.32 12.21
C ALA A 53 5.87 -4.53 11.51
N SER A 54 6.42 -5.06 10.43
CA SER A 54 5.79 -6.16 9.69
C SER A 54 5.72 -7.47 10.49
N SER A 55 6.69 -7.73 11.36
CA SER A 55 6.69 -8.86 12.30
C SER A 55 5.58 -8.75 13.34
N ASP A 56 5.38 -7.56 13.89
CA ASP A 56 4.36 -7.32 14.92
C ASP A 56 2.96 -7.55 14.35
N ARG A 57 2.74 -7.14 13.09
CA ARG A 57 1.48 -7.42 12.38
C ARG A 57 1.21 -8.90 12.23
N LEU A 58 2.24 -9.72 12.03
CA LEU A 58 2.11 -11.17 11.87
C LEU A 58 1.66 -11.85 13.16
N THR A 59 2.19 -11.40 14.30
CA THR A 59 1.97 -12.00 15.61
C THR A 59 0.99 -11.23 16.50
N HIS A 60 0.39 -10.15 15.99
CA HIS A 60 -0.48 -9.29 16.76
C HIS A 60 -1.66 -10.05 17.36
N PRO A 61 -2.01 -9.86 18.65
CA PRO A 61 -3.11 -10.56 19.32
C PRO A 61 -4.46 -10.41 18.63
N LEU A 62 -4.72 -9.24 18.01
CA LEU A 62 -5.96 -8.97 17.29
C LEU A 62 -5.96 -9.47 15.84
N ARG A 63 -4.90 -10.16 15.40
CA ARG A 63 -4.88 -10.74 14.06
C ARG A 63 -5.93 -11.83 13.93
N LEU A 64 -6.83 -11.71 12.96
CA LEU A 64 -7.80 -12.75 12.65
C LEU A 64 -7.08 -14.00 12.16
N LYS A 65 -7.38 -15.15 12.75
CA LYS A 65 -6.81 -16.47 12.42
C LYS A 65 -7.83 -17.39 11.79
N HIS A 66 -9.10 -17.11 11.99
CA HIS A 66 -10.24 -17.88 11.52
C HIS A 66 -11.31 -16.96 10.92
N PRO A 67 -12.17 -17.47 10.03
CA PRO A 67 -13.31 -16.71 9.56
C PRO A 67 -14.24 -16.33 10.70
N MET A 68 -14.83 -15.14 10.61
CA MET A 68 -15.71 -14.59 11.63
C MET A 68 -17.08 -14.27 11.04
N LYS A 69 -18.13 -14.78 11.66
CA LYS A 69 -19.52 -14.47 11.32
C LYS A 69 -20.10 -13.49 12.33
N ARG A 70 -20.84 -12.49 11.87
CA ARG A 70 -21.50 -11.56 12.76
C ARG A 70 -22.58 -12.26 13.59
N LYS A 71 -22.56 -11.99 14.89
CA LYS A 71 -23.58 -12.41 15.84
C LYS A 71 -24.31 -11.16 16.35
N GLY A 72 -25.59 -11.01 15.98
CA GLY A 72 -26.37 -9.81 16.34
C GLY A 72 -26.42 -8.76 15.22
N SER A 73 -26.83 -7.55 15.59
CA SER A 73 -27.08 -6.45 14.67
C SER A 73 -25.78 -5.81 14.14
N ARG A 74 -25.89 -5.12 13.00
CA ARG A 74 -24.78 -4.33 12.46
C ARG A 74 -24.39 -3.22 13.44
N GLY A 75 -23.10 -3.08 13.73
CA GLY A 75 -22.57 -2.07 14.66
C GLY A 75 -22.35 -2.58 16.09
N GLU A 76 -22.92 -3.70 16.50
CA GLU A 76 -22.71 -4.24 17.85
C GLU A 76 -21.29 -4.80 18.09
N GLY A 77 -20.50 -5.02 17.04
CA GLY A 77 -19.14 -5.55 17.17
C GLY A 77 -19.04 -6.99 17.66
N LYS A 78 -20.16 -7.73 17.71
CA LYS A 78 -20.21 -9.11 18.17
C LYS A 78 -19.94 -10.07 17.02
N TRP A 79 -18.94 -10.93 17.20
CA TRP A 79 -18.49 -11.88 16.21
C TRP A 79 -18.40 -13.28 16.77
N GLN A 80 -18.61 -14.29 15.94
CA GLN A 80 -18.47 -15.70 16.21
C GLN A 80 -17.48 -16.30 15.22
N GLU A 81 -16.51 -17.05 15.73
CA GLU A 81 -15.62 -17.85 14.91
C GLU A 81 -16.38 -19.00 14.25
N ILE A 82 -16.12 -19.25 12.97
CA ILE A 82 -16.72 -20.32 12.17
C ILE A 82 -15.63 -21.05 11.38
N SER A 83 -15.94 -22.24 10.89
CA SER A 83 -15.04 -23.00 10.02
C SER A 83 -14.94 -22.37 8.63
N TRP A 84 -13.86 -22.67 7.91
CA TRP A 84 -13.71 -22.28 6.51
C TRP A 84 -14.81 -22.86 5.62
N ASN A 85 -15.25 -24.12 5.86
CA ASN A 85 -16.32 -24.74 5.11
C ASN A 85 -17.65 -23.98 5.30
N GLU A 86 -17.97 -23.62 6.53
CA GLU A 86 -19.15 -22.82 6.83
C GLU A 86 -19.07 -21.43 6.17
N ALA A 87 -17.90 -20.78 6.26
CA ALA A 87 -17.71 -19.45 5.65
C ALA A 87 -17.89 -19.50 4.12
N ILE A 88 -17.28 -20.46 3.45
CA ILE A 88 -17.40 -20.63 1.98
C ILE A 88 -18.83 -20.94 1.58
N ALA A 89 -19.50 -21.86 2.28
CA ALA A 89 -20.89 -22.19 2.03
C ALA A 89 -21.81 -20.98 2.15
N LEU A 90 -21.64 -20.21 3.24
CA LEU A 90 -22.44 -19.02 3.49
C LEU A 90 -22.23 -17.93 2.43
N VAL A 91 -20.96 -17.67 2.05
CA VAL A 91 -20.65 -16.69 1.00
C VAL A 91 -21.23 -17.13 -0.34
N SER A 92 -21.07 -18.41 -0.71
CA SER A 92 -21.59 -18.96 -1.95
C SER A 92 -23.10 -18.86 -2.03
N GLU A 93 -23.81 -19.24 -0.94
CA GLU A 93 -25.27 -19.10 -0.84
C GLU A 93 -25.72 -17.66 -1.07
N LYS A 94 -25.06 -16.69 -0.42
CA LYS A 94 -25.44 -15.29 -0.53
C LYS A 94 -25.15 -14.70 -1.90
N LEU A 95 -24.03 -15.06 -2.51
CA LEU A 95 -23.71 -14.65 -3.87
C LEU A 95 -24.73 -15.24 -4.87
N GLN A 96 -25.09 -16.52 -4.74
CA GLN A 96 -26.09 -17.15 -5.60
C GLN A 96 -27.46 -16.49 -5.41
N MET A 97 -27.89 -16.24 -4.18
CA MET A 97 -29.14 -15.56 -3.88
C MET A 97 -29.24 -14.19 -4.56
N VAL A 98 -28.18 -13.36 -4.49
CA VAL A 98 -28.16 -12.06 -5.17
C VAL A 98 -28.19 -12.23 -6.68
N LYS A 99 -27.46 -13.20 -7.22
CA LYS A 99 -27.45 -13.50 -8.66
C LYS A 99 -28.84 -13.90 -9.18
N ASP A 100 -29.57 -14.69 -8.41
CA ASP A 100 -30.93 -15.17 -8.79
C ASP A 100 -31.97 -14.03 -8.69
N GLN A 101 -31.82 -13.12 -7.71
CA GLN A 101 -32.81 -12.05 -7.48
C GLN A 101 -32.56 -10.81 -8.36
N ILE A 102 -31.31 -10.43 -8.56
CA ILE A 102 -30.91 -9.15 -9.17
C ILE A 102 -30.06 -9.35 -10.42
N GLY A 103 -29.51 -10.54 -10.60
CA GLY A 103 -28.51 -10.86 -11.62
C GLY A 103 -27.07 -10.62 -11.10
N ALA A 104 -26.10 -11.06 -11.89
CA ALA A 104 -24.69 -10.97 -11.51
C ALA A 104 -24.21 -9.51 -11.27
N ARG A 105 -24.85 -8.54 -11.93
CA ARG A 105 -24.58 -7.11 -11.73
C ARG A 105 -24.92 -6.59 -10.32
N GLY A 106 -25.70 -7.34 -9.55
CA GLY A 106 -26.03 -7.01 -8.17
C GLY A 106 -24.84 -7.15 -7.19
N VAL A 107 -23.72 -7.74 -7.64
CA VAL A 107 -22.52 -7.95 -6.82
C VAL A 107 -21.37 -7.09 -7.32
N ALA A 108 -20.72 -6.37 -6.41
CA ALA A 108 -19.45 -5.69 -6.66
C ALA A 108 -18.30 -6.39 -5.93
N PHE A 109 -17.21 -6.63 -6.65
CA PHE A 109 -15.97 -7.17 -6.13
C PHE A 109 -15.01 -6.02 -5.87
N CYS A 110 -14.89 -5.61 -4.62
CA CYS A 110 -14.06 -4.48 -4.21
C CYS A 110 -12.77 -4.96 -3.58
N GLN A 111 -11.66 -4.37 -3.98
CA GLN A 111 -10.34 -4.69 -3.48
C GLN A 111 -9.61 -3.42 -3.07
N GLY A 112 -8.81 -3.51 -2.00
CA GLY A 112 -7.82 -2.49 -1.67
C GLY A 112 -6.64 -2.53 -2.66
N MET A 113 -5.52 -1.93 -2.29
CA MET A 113 -4.31 -2.03 -3.10
C MET A 113 -3.89 -3.49 -3.26
N PRO A 114 -3.87 -4.05 -4.47
CA PRO A 114 -3.44 -5.43 -4.69
C PRO A 114 -1.95 -5.58 -4.40
N LYS A 115 -1.61 -6.66 -3.71
CA LYS A 115 -0.25 -6.93 -3.23
C LYS A 115 0.34 -8.23 -3.80
N GLY A 116 -0.45 -9.00 -4.51
CA GLY A 116 -0.01 -10.29 -5.02
C GLY A 116 -1.04 -10.97 -5.92
N LEU A 117 -1.00 -12.29 -5.96
CA LEU A 117 -1.84 -13.10 -6.83
C LEU A 117 -3.35 -13.02 -6.52
N GLU A 118 -3.73 -12.60 -5.34
CA GLU A 118 -5.13 -12.42 -4.92
C GLU A 118 -5.90 -11.48 -5.85
N HIS A 119 -5.23 -10.49 -6.45
CA HIS A 119 -5.84 -9.61 -7.43
C HIS A 119 -6.36 -10.38 -8.66
N PHE A 120 -5.52 -11.24 -9.22
CA PHE A 120 -5.90 -12.04 -10.38
C PHE A 120 -6.98 -13.06 -10.05
N VAL A 121 -6.93 -13.62 -8.84
CA VAL A 121 -7.97 -14.55 -8.34
C VAL A 121 -9.31 -13.83 -8.20
N LEU A 122 -9.31 -12.60 -7.68
CA LEU A 122 -10.54 -11.80 -7.55
C LEU A 122 -11.15 -11.47 -8.92
N ILE A 123 -10.34 -11.02 -9.87
CA ILE A 123 -10.80 -10.74 -11.25
C ILE A 123 -11.35 -12.00 -11.89
N ARG A 124 -10.65 -13.14 -11.74
CA ARG A 124 -11.12 -14.42 -12.26
C ARG A 124 -12.46 -14.84 -11.64
N LEU A 125 -12.61 -14.67 -10.33
CA LEU A 125 -13.87 -14.94 -9.64
C LEU A 125 -15.00 -14.06 -10.17
N ALA A 126 -14.78 -12.76 -10.32
CA ALA A 126 -15.77 -11.84 -10.86
C ALA A 126 -16.18 -12.20 -12.28
N ASN A 127 -15.23 -12.57 -13.14
CA ASN A 127 -15.49 -13.00 -14.52
C ASN A 127 -16.31 -14.29 -14.58
N ILE A 128 -15.96 -15.29 -13.77
CA ILE A 128 -16.72 -16.56 -13.69
C ILE A 128 -18.13 -16.32 -13.13
N PHE A 129 -18.25 -15.45 -12.14
CA PHE A 129 -19.53 -15.06 -11.57
C PHE A 129 -20.40 -14.30 -12.59
N GLY A 130 -19.78 -13.56 -13.50
CA GLY A 130 -20.41 -12.74 -14.54
C GLY A 130 -20.69 -11.31 -14.12
N SER A 131 -20.04 -10.81 -13.06
CA SER A 131 -20.18 -9.42 -12.64
C SER A 131 -19.17 -8.51 -13.36
N PRO A 132 -19.60 -7.40 -13.96
CA PRO A 132 -18.70 -6.38 -14.51
C PRO A 132 -18.16 -5.42 -13.42
N ASN A 133 -18.69 -5.52 -12.20
CA ASN A 133 -18.39 -4.56 -11.13
C ASN A 133 -17.16 -4.98 -10.33
N VAL A 134 -15.99 -4.77 -10.90
CA VAL A 134 -14.71 -4.96 -10.21
C VAL A 134 -14.09 -3.60 -9.96
N VAL A 135 -13.79 -3.29 -8.70
CA VAL A 135 -13.24 -1.99 -8.29
C VAL A 135 -12.02 -2.21 -7.40
N ALA A 136 -10.93 -1.57 -7.75
CA ALA A 136 -9.73 -1.53 -6.94
C ALA A 136 -9.31 -0.08 -6.67
N VAL A 137 -8.52 0.13 -5.62
CA VAL A 137 -7.99 1.48 -5.32
C VAL A 137 -7.16 2.05 -6.47
N GLN A 138 -6.56 1.20 -7.29
CA GLN A 138 -5.81 1.58 -8.48
C GLN A 138 -6.62 2.41 -9.47
N ASP A 139 -7.93 2.18 -9.56
CA ASP A 139 -8.81 2.86 -10.53
C ASP A 139 -8.88 4.37 -10.30
N VAL A 140 -8.62 4.81 -9.06
CA VAL A 140 -8.62 6.24 -8.67
C VAL A 140 -7.27 6.71 -8.13
N CYS A 141 -6.25 5.88 -8.09
CA CYS A 141 -4.94 6.17 -7.51
C CYS A 141 -3.83 6.08 -8.57
N HIS A 142 -3.37 4.87 -8.82
CA HIS A 142 -2.16 4.62 -9.62
C HIS A 142 -2.43 4.66 -11.12
N ALA A 143 -3.50 4.02 -11.58
CA ALA A 143 -3.82 3.94 -13.00
C ALA A 143 -4.02 5.31 -13.68
N PRO A 144 -4.74 6.30 -13.11
CA PRO A 144 -4.80 7.63 -13.68
C PRO A 144 -3.43 8.28 -13.87
N ARG A 145 -2.52 8.12 -12.90
CA ARG A 145 -1.15 8.64 -12.96
C ARG A 145 -0.33 7.98 -14.06
N GLU A 146 -0.39 6.64 -14.16
CA GLU A 146 0.29 5.88 -15.21
C GLU A 146 -0.21 6.25 -16.61
N ILE A 147 -1.53 6.29 -16.78
CA ILE A 147 -2.17 6.61 -18.05
C ILE A 147 -1.82 8.05 -18.47
N SER A 148 -1.87 9.00 -17.54
CA SER A 148 -1.46 10.37 -17.81
C SER A 148 0.00 10.46 -18.25
N GLY A 149 0.91 9.77 -17.55
CA GLY A 149 2.32 9.70 -17.90
C GLY A 149 2.54 9.11 -19.30
N LEU A 150 1.87 8.02 -19.62
CA LEU A 150 1.95 7.39 -20.95
C LEU A 150 1.46 8.33 -22.06
N HIS A 151 0.35 9.04 -21.83
CA HIS A 151 -0.20 9.96 -22.84
C HIS A 151 0.61 11.25 -23.01
N THR A 152 1.25 11.75 -21.95
CA THR A 152 2.01 13.01 -22.00
C THR A 152 3.47 12.81 -22.32
N CYS A 153 4.09 11.77 -21.77
CA CYS A 153 5.53 11.53 -21.86
C CYS A 153 5.90 10.28 -22.67
N GLY A 154 4.94 9.40 -22.97
CA GLY A 154 5.18 8.10 -23.60
C GLY A 154 5.71 7.03 -22.64
N PHE A 155 5.90 7.36 -21.37
CA PHE A 155 6.37 6.46 -20.31
C PHE A 155 5.87 6.94 -18.95
N TYR A 156 6.02 6.10 -17.93
CA TYR A 156 5.72 6.48 -16.54
C TYR A 156 6.93 7.17 -15.91
N PRO A 157 6.91 8.50 -15.72
CA PRO A 157 8.03 9.23 -15.15
C PRO A 157 8.15 8.99 -13.64
N ILE A 158 9.38 8.79 -13.18
CA ILE A 158 9.75 8.70 -11.77
C ILE A 158 10.75 9.81 -11.47
N ALA A 159 10.57 10.51 -10.34
CA ALA A 159 11.51 11.54 -9.91
C ALA A 159 12.86 10.91 -9.55
N ASP A 160 13.95 11.47 -10.05
CA ASP A 160 15.31 11.06 -9.74
C ASP A 160 15.84 11.85 -8.53
N PHE A 161 15.89 11.18 -7.39
CA PHE A 161 16.50 11.72 -6.17
C PHE A 161 17.91 11.14 -5.89
N HIS A 162 18.44 10.30 -6.77
CA HIS A 162 19.81 9.80 -6.62
C HIS A 162 20.86 10.80 -7.10
N HIS A 163 20.49 11.69 -8.00
CA HIS A 163 21.32 12.82 -8.42
C HIS A 163 20.82 14.09 -7.77
N LYS A 164 21.76 15.02 -7.51
CA LYS A 164 21.41 16.30 -6.87
C LYS A 164 20.50 17.12 -7.77
N ASN A 165 19.36 17.53 -7.22
CA ASN A 165 18.47 18.49 -7.85
C ASN A 165 18.70 19.89 -7.28
N GLU A 166 18.62 20.90 -8.11
CA GLU A 166 18.67 22.30 -7.66
C GLU A 166 17.33 22.73 -7.05
N LEU A 167 16.23 22.24 -7.63
CA LEU A 167 14.86 22.58 -7.25
C LEU A 167 13.99 21.34 -7.30
N VAL A 168 13.12 21.17 -6.30
CA VAL A 168 12.06 20.14 -6.27
C VAL A 168 10.70 20.81 -6.13
N LEU A 169 9.79 20.53 -7.05
CA LEU A 169 8.39 20.90 -6.94
C LEU A 169 7.59 19.74 -6.33
N LEU A 170 6.97 19.98 -5.19
CA LEU A 170 6.05 19.06 -4.53
C LEU A 170 4.62 19.58 -4.69
N TRP A 171 3.82 18.87 -5.44
CA TRP A 171 2.42 19.23 -5.69
C TRP A 171 1.49 18.16 -5.13
N GLY A 172 0.72 18.49 -4.09
CA GLY A 172 -0.18 17.56 -3.42
C GLY A 172 0.51 16.32 -2.85
N SER A 173 1.81 16.40 -2.57
CA SER A 173 2.64 15.28 -2.12
C SER A 173 3.38 15.62 -0.84
N ASN A 174 3.31 14.72 0.15
CA ASN A 174 3.98 14.88 1.43
C ASN A 174 4.75 13.59 1.82
N PRO A 175 5.86 13.28 1.12
CA PRO A 175 6.57 12.01 1.27
C PRO A 175 7.15 11.82 2.68
N THR A 176 7.43 12.88 3.44
CA THR A 176 7.89 12.78 4.83
C THR A 176 6.83 12.22 5.78
N SER A 177 5.56 12.38 5.46
CA SER A 177 4.45 11.84 6.24
C SER A 177 3.97 10.48 5.72
N THR A 178 3.84 10.33 4.41
CA THR A 178 3.33 9.10 3.79
C THR A 178 4.38 8.00 3.73
N ASN A 179 5.62 8.37 3.41
CA ASN A 179 6.79 7.48 3.38
C ASN A 179 6.51 6.15 2.65
N GLU A 180 5.81 6.22 1.52
CA GLU A 180 5.26 5.05 0.83
C GLU A 180 6.18 4.51 -0.26
N GLU A 181 7.03 5.36 -0.83
CA GLU A 181 7.79 5.05 -2.03
C GLU A 181 9.27 4.71 -1.72
N GLY A 182 9.49 3.66 -0.94
CA GLY A 182 10.85 3.20 -0.66
C GLY A 182 11.67 4.23 0.09
N GLN A 183 12.80 4.65 -0.49
CA GLN A 183 13.72 5.61 0.14
C GLN A 183 13.48 7.08 -0.27
N ILE A 184 12.42 7.40 -1.01
CA ILE A 184 12.19 8.79 -1.50
C ILE A 184 12.21 9.79 -0.38
N CYS A 185 11.60 9.49 0.77
CA CYS A 185 11.60 10.37 1.92
C CYS A 185 13.04 10.69 2.39
N SER A 186 13.89 9.68 2.57
CA SER A 186 15.25 9.89 3.04
C SER A 186 16.11 10.62 2.02
N LEU A 187 15.99 10.27 0.75
CA LEU A 187 16.72 10.94 -0.33
C LEU A 187 16.33 12.41 -0.47
N LEU A 188 15.03 12.72 -0.41
CA LEU A 188 14.56 14.11 -0.45
C LEU A 188 15.10 14.92 0.73
N LEU A 189 15.05 14.37 1.96
CA LEU A 189 15.58 15.04 3.13
C LEU A 189 17.08 15.28 3.03
N ASP A 190 17.84 14.34 2.46
CA ASP A 190 19.27 14.50 2.26
C ASP A 190 19.58 15.56 1.19
N GLN A 191 18.76 15.66 0.14
CA GLN A 191 18.89 16.72 -0.85
C GLN A 191 18.58 18.11 -0.26
N ILE A 192 17.56 18.22 0.58
CA ILE A 192 17.22 19.47 1.27
C ILE A 192 18.41 19.93 2.15
N LYS A 193 19.03 19.01 2.89
CA LYS A 193 20.24 19.30 3.68
C LYS A 193 21.42 19.76 2.81
N GLN A 194 21.48 19.32 1.55
CA GLN A 194 22.50 19.71 0.58
C GLN A 194 22.16 21.00 -0.17
N GLY A 195 21.08 21.68 0.20
CA GLY A 195 20.69 22.97 -0.34
C GLY A 195 19.73 22.93 -1.54
N THR A 196 19.06 21.79 -1.81
CA THR A 196 18.00 21.73 -2.80
C THR A 196 16.82 22.61 -2.36
N GLU A 197 16.40 23.52 -3.21
CA GLU A 197 15.26 24.40 -2.95
C GLU A 197 13.94 23.66 -3.15
N LEU A 198 12.90 24.03 -2.39
CA LEU A 198 11.56 23.48 -2.53
C LEU A 198 10.56 24.53 -2.96
N ILE A 199 9.68 24.13 -3.88
CA ILE A 199 8.38 24.77 -4.10
C ILE A 199 7.32 23.76 -3.69
N VAL A 200 6.39 24.15 -2.83
CA VAL A 200 5.32 23.27 -2.36
C VAL A 200 3.97 23.85 -2.72
N VAL A 201 3.15 23.08 -3.42
CA VAL A 201 1.75 23.38 -3.72
C VAL A 201 0.89 22.43 -2.87
N ASP A 202 0.29 22.95 -1.81
CA ASP A 202 -0.52 22.16 -0.87
C ASP A 202 -1.47 23.12 -0.11
N PRO A 203 -2.75 22.76 0.06
CA PRO A 203 -3.66 23.56 0.87
C PRO A 203 -3.26 23.63 2.35
N ARG A 204 -2.49 22.65 2.82
CA ARG A 204 -2.01 22.57 4.21
C ARG A 204 -0.55 23.01 4.31
N ARG A 205 -0.24 23.71 5.40
CA ARG A 205 1.16 24.00 5.74
C ARG A 205 1.82 22.75 6.32
N THR A 206 2.28 21.85 5.44
CA THR A 206 3.05 20.67 5.84
C THR A 206 4.44 21.05 6.34
N GLU A 207 5.17 20.07 6.93
CA GLU A 207 6.57 20.29 7.34
C GLU A 207 7.47 20.68 6.16
N LEU A 208 7.20 20.13 4.97
CA LEU A 208 7.92 20.48 3.76
C LEU A 208 7.50 21.87 3.24
N ALA A 209 6.22 22.21 3.33
CA ALA A 209 5.75 23.57 3.00
C ALA A 209 6.34 24.63 3.93
N ALA A 210 6.58 24.30 5.20
CA ALA A 210 7.20 25.21 6.15
C ALA A 210 8.70 25.49 5.86
N GLN A 211 9.37 24.58 5.13
CA GLN A 211 10.77 24.68 4.73
C GLN A 211 10.93 25.15 3.28
N ALA A 212 9.82 25.25 2.53
CA ALA A 212 9.86 25.60 1.11
C ALA A 212 10.26 27.06 0.89
N LYS A 213 11.01 27.31 -0.18
CA LYS A 213 11.29 28.67 -0.66
C LYS A 213 10.00 29.37 -1.07
N TYR A 214 9.09 28.64 -1.69
CA TYR A 214 7.75 29.11 -2.04
C TYR A 214 6.72 28.07 -1.63
N TRP A 215 5.74 28.48 -0.86
CA TRP A 215 4.54 27.71 -0.57
C TRP A 215 3.34 28.34 -1.23
N LEU A 216 2.78 27.65 -2.21
CA LEU A 216 1.57 28.05 -2.93
C LEU A 216 0.39 27.37 -2.25
N GLN A 217 -0.28 28.11 -1.37
CA GLN A 217 -1.46 27.63 -0.67
C GLN A 217 -2.68 27.73 -1.57
N ILE A 218 -3.02 26.61 -2.20
CA ILE A 218 -4.22 26.53 -3.05
C ILE A 218 -5.47 26.23 -2.21
N ARG A 219 -6.64 26.55 -2.75
CA ARG A 219 -7.90 26.09 -2.17
C ARG A 219 -8.09 24.60 -2.48
N PRO A 220 -8.62 23.77 -1.53
CA PRO A 220 -8.94 22.39 -1.83
C PRO A 220 -9.82 22.25 -3.06
N GLY A 221 -9.45 21.34 -3.96
CA GLY A 221 -10.19 21.11 -5.22
C GLY A 221 -9.85 22.06 -6.37
N THR A 222 -8.80 22.88 -6.28
CA THR A 222 -8.38 23.81 -7.34
C THR A 222 -7.03 23.45 -7.98
N ASP A 223 -6.59 22.21 -7.83
CA ASP A 223 -5.29 21.76 -8.37
C ASP A 223 -5.20 21.85 -9.90
N SER A 224 -6.34 21.83 -10.59
CA SER A 224 -6.44 21.89 -12.05
C SER A 224 -6.79 23.28 -12.59
N ALA A 225 -6.86 24.29 -11.75
CA ALA A 225 -7.27 25.66 -12.15
C ALA A 225 -6.08 26.50 -12.62
#